data_31f93269804d4b03750b552a65b9d1df
#
_entry.id   31f93269804d4b03750b552a65b9d1df
#
_cell.length_a   1.000
_cell.length_b   1.000
_cell.length_c   1.000
_cell.angle_alpha   90.00
_cell.angle_beta   90.00
_cell.angle_gamma   90.00
#
_symmetry.space_group_name_H-M   'P 1'
#
loop_
_entity.id
_entity.type
_entity.pdbx_description
1 polymer ?
#
loop_
_entity_poly.entity_id
_entity_poly.type
_entity_poly.pdbx_seq_one_letter_code
_entity_poly.pdbx_strand_id
1 'polypeptide(L)'
;MAPMAATLANEAALENVIAFIQTFPDNPTHATIDGNVARGEKLYAVCGYCHGDDAQGIRAINAPRMAGMTDWYLANQLKNFRSGIRGGHPQDFYGMQMGFMGRQMQTDEQINDVIAYINTL
;
A
#
# COMPACT_ATOMS: atom_id res chain seq x y z
N MET A 1 -7.50 -10.48 12.75
CA MET A 1 -6.25 -11.15 12.27
C MET A 1 -5.42 -11.75 13.42
N ALA A 2 -5.18 -11.06 14.57
CA ALA A 2 -4.35 -11.61 15.64
C ALA A 2 -4.78 -13.01 16.12
N PRO A 3 -6.07 -13.31 16.37
CA PRO A 3 -6.50 -14.67 16.74
C PRO A 3 -6.21 -15.72 15.67
N MET A 4 -6.29 -15.33 14.38
CA MET A 4 -5.99 -16.25 13.27
C MET A 4 -4.48 -16.53 13.16
N ALA A 5 -3.66 -15.47 13.29
CA ALA A 5 -2.20 -15.65 13.29
C ALA A 5 -1.72 -16.51 14.45
N ALA A 6 -2.38 -16.46 15.60
CA ALA A 6 -2.07 -17.29 16.78
C ALA A 6 -2.31 -18.80 16.55
N THR A 7 -3.02 -19.21 15.49
CA THR A 7 -3.19 -20.62 15.13
C THR A 7 -1.95 -21.20 14.43
N LEU A 8 -1.03 -20.36 13.95
CA LEU A 8 0.22 -20.82 13.36
C LEU A 8 1.19 -21.18 14.49
N ALA A 9 1.53 -22.47 14.57
CA ALA A 9 2.23 -23.04 15.73
C ALA A 9 3.68 -22.53 15.89
N ASN A 10 4.32 -22.10 14.80
CA ASN A 10 5.72 -21.67 14.78
C ASN A 10 6.04 -20.93 13.48
N GLU A 11 7.26 -20.40 13.39
CA GLU A 11 7.75 -19.67 12.23
C GLU A 11 7.73 -20.49 10.93
N ALA A 12 8.09 -21.77 11.00
CA ALA A 12 8.04 -22.66 9.84
C ALA A 12 6.62 -22.82 9.28
N ALA A 13 5.59 -22.87 10.14
CA ALA A 13 4.20 -22.87 9.70
C ALA A 13 3.81 -21.57 9.00
N LEU A 14 4.30 -20.42 9.49
CA LEU A 14 4.10 -19.12 8.86
C LEU A 14 4.78 -19.07 7.48
N GLU A 15 6.04 -19.51 7.38
CA GLU A 15 6.79 -19.55 6.13
C GLU A 15 6.12 -20.45 5.09
N ASN A 16 5.61 -21.63 5.51
CA ASN A 16 4.88 -22.53 4.62
C ASN A 16 3.59 -21.90 4.07
N VAL A 17 2.84 -21.17 4.91
CA VAL A 17 1.64 -20.44 4.45
C VAL A 17 2.01 -19.33 3.46
N ILE A 18 3.07 -18.58 3.74
CA ILE A 18 3.56 -17.53 2.82
C ILE A 18 3.98 -18.16 1.48
N ALA A 19 4.77 -19.23 1.52
CA ALA A 19 5.19 -19.93 0.32
C ALA A 19 3.99 -20.46 -0.50
N PHE A 20 2.98 -21.00 0.17
CA PHE A 20 1.75 -21.45 -0.49
C PHE A 20 0.99 -20.29 -1.14
N ILE A 21 0.83 -19.15 -0.45
CA ILE A 21 0.17 -17.96 -1.02
C ILE A 21 0.91 -17.47 -2.27
N GLN A 22 2.25 -17.53 -2.27
CA GLN A 22 3.07 -17.13 -3.42
C GLN A 22 2.90 -18.03 -4.65
N THR A 23 2.29 -19.21 -4.51
CA THR A 23 1.94 -20.07 -5.66
C THR A 23 0.66 -19.65 -6.36
N PHE A 24 -0.12 -18.74 -5.78
CA PHE A 24 -1.36 -18.28 -6.41
C PHE A 24 -1.06 -17.45 -7.65
N PRO A 25 -1.84 -17.61 -8.72
CA PRO A 25 -1.67 -16.79 -9.91
C PRO A 25 -1.99 -15.33 -9.61
N ASP A 26 -1.22 -14.43 -10.21
CA ASP A 26 -1.55 -13.01 -10.21
C ASP A 26 -2.90 -12.81 -10.92
N ASN A 27 -3.89 -12.30 -10.20
CA ASN A 27 -5.14 -11.85 -10.79
C ASN A 27 -5.02 -10.35 -11.11
N PRO A 28 -5.04 -9.96 -12.39
CA PRO A 28 -5.02 -8.55 -12.73
C PRO A 28 -6.26 -7.87 -12.14
N THR A 29 -6.02 -6.81 -11.38
CA THR A 29 -7.09 -5.99 -10.82
C THR A 29 -7.55 -4.98 -11.85
N HIS A 30 -8.86 -4.88 -12.08
CA HIS A 30 -9.41 -3.82 -12.93
C HIS A 30 -9.46 -2.52 -12.14
N ALA A 31 -9.07 -1.43 -12.79
CA ALA A 31 -9.20 -0.09 -12.23
C ALA A 31 -10.68 0.25 -12.04
N THR A 32 -11.04 0.67 -10.82
CA THR A 32 -12.40 1.08 -10.45
C THR A 32 -12.45 2.53 -9.97
N ILE A 33 -11.27 3.14 -9.75
CA ILE A 33 -11.13 4.53 -9.32
C ILE A 33 -10.72 5.39 -10.51
N ASP A 34 -11.57 6.35 -10.82
CA ASP A 34 -11.27 7.38 -11.80
C ASP A 34 -10.42 8.51 -11.17
N GLY A 35 -9.38 8.95 -11.89
CA GLY A 35 -8.50 10.03 -11.47
C GLY A 35 -7.66 10.56 -12.63
N ASN A 36 -7.04 11.70 -12.42
CA ASN A 36 -6.15 12.30 -13.42
C ASN A 36 -4.75 11.71 -13.29
N VAL A 37 -4.39 10.81 -14.20
CA VAL A 37 -3.10 10.09 -14.22
C VAL A 37 -1.91 11.07 -14.23
N ALA A 38 -1.97 12.15 -15.05
CA ALA A 38 -0.86 13.10 -15.13
C ALA A 38 -0.66 13.94 -13.85
N ARG A 39 -1.74 14.22 -13.09
CA ARG A 39 -1.62 14.81 -11.75
C ARG A 39 -1.11 13.76 -10.76
N GLY A 40 -1.61 12.53 -10.87
CA GLY A 40 -1.19 11.40 -10.05
C GLY A 40 0.30 11.11 -10.15
N GLU A 41 0.87 11.15 -11.36
CA GLU A 41 2.31 11.00 -11.59
C GLU A 41 3.13 12.03 -10.79
N LYS A 42 2.72 13.31 -10.84
CA LYS A 42 3.39 14.37 -10.09
C LYS A 42 3.29 14.18 -8.58
N LEU A 43 2.13 13.73 -8.10
CA LEU A 43 1.91 13.42 -6.68
C LEU A 43 2.71 12.19 -6.26
N TYR A 44 2.83 11.19 -7.13
CA TYR A 44 3.55 9.95 -6.86
C TYR A 44 5.07 10.14 -6.74
N ALA A 45 5.63 11.17 -7.33
CA ALA A 45 7.08 11.41 -7.33
C ALA A 45 7.71 11.30 -5.93
N VAL A 46 7.03 11.79 -4.90
CA VAL A 46 7.52 11.67 -3.52
C VAL A 46 7.31 10.27 -2.93
N CYS A 47 6.33 9.52 -3.40
CA CYS A 47 6.04 8.16 -2.97
C CYS A 47 7.08 7.17 -3.54
N GLY A 48 7.54 7.43 -4.76
CA GLY A 48 8.52 6.62 -5.48
C GLY A 48 9.86 6.48 -4.75
N TYR A 49 10.26 7.47 -3.93
CA TYR A 49 11.48 7.36 -3.13
C TYR A 49 11.50 6.15 -2.19
N CYS A 50 10.34 5.75 -1.71
CA CYS A 50 10.21 4.59 -0.81
C CYS A 50 9.60 3.37 -1.53
N HIS A 51 8.62 3.59 -2.41
CA HIS A 51 7.88 2.51 -3.04
C HIS A 51 8.42 2.09 -4.42
N GLY A 52 9.48 2.76 -4.92
CA GLY A 52 10.02 2.55 -6.26
C GLY A 52 9.23 3.30 -7.34
N ASP A 53 9.88 3.62 -8.45
CA ASP A 53 9.24 4.30 -9.58
C ASP A 53 8.18 3.42 -10.27
N ASP A 54 8.32 2.10 -10.10
CA ASP A 54 7.43 1.04 -10.60
C ASP A 54 6.45 0.53 -9.54
N ALA A 55 6.39 1.16 -8.36
CA ALA A 55 5.57 0.79 -7.22
C ALA A 55 5.77 -0.67 -6.72
N GLN A 56 6.94 -1.30 -7.02
CA GLN A 56 7.24 -2.67 -6.56
C GLN A 56 7.69 -2.74 -5.10
N GLY A 57 7.88 -1.58 -4.46
CA GLY A 57 8.35 -1.49 -3.09
C GLY A 57 9.86 -1.69 -2.94
N ILE A 58 10.38 -1.34 -1.76
CA ILE A 58 11.80 -1.51 -1.42
C ILE A 58 11.89 -2.24 -0.09
N ARG A 59 12.19 -3.55 -0.14
CA ARG A 59 12.23 -4.41 1.04
C ARG A 59 13.21 -3.92 2.10
N ALA A 60 14.35 -3.36 1.70
CA ALA A 60 15.39 -2.90 2.62
C ALA A 60 14.90 -1.81 3.60
N ILE A 61 13.86 -1.07 3.25
CA ILE A 61 13.26 -0.01 4.08
C ILE A 61 11.82 -0.35 4.48
N ASN A 62 11.39 -1.61 4.31
CA ASN A 62 10.04 -2.10 4.60
C ASN A 62 8.91 -1.33 3.87
N ALA A 63 9.21 -0.74 2.71
CA ALA A 63 8.20 -0.13 1.87
C ALA A 63 7.54 -1.21 0.99
N PRO A 64 6.22 -1.45 1.14
CA PRO A 64 5.55 -2.54 0.43
C PRO A 64 5.32 -2.22 -1.04
N ARG A 65 5.17 -3.29 -1.84
CA ARG A 65 4.64 -3.21 -3.20
C ARG A 65 3.22 -2.64 -3.19
N MET A 66 2.92 -1.81 -4.18
CA MET A 66 1.58 -1.26 -4.45
C MET A 66 1.08 -1.63 -5.85
N ALA A 67 2.01 -1.80 -6.82
CA ALA A 67 1.65 -2.22 -8.17
C ALA A 67 0.88 -3.54 -8.16
N GLY A 68 -0.22 -3.60 -8.93
CA GLY A 68 -1.09 -4.76 -9.03
C GLY A 68 -2.01 -4.99 -7.82
N MET A 69 -2.01 -4.12 -6.82
CA MET A 69 -3.00 -4.16 -5.73
C MET A 69 -4.33 -3.54 -6.16
N THR A 70 -5.43 -3.98 -5.53
CA THR A 70 -6.74 -3.37 -5.80
C THR A 70 -6.76 -1.90 -5.42
N ASP A 71 -7.23 -1.07 -6.33
CA ASP A 71 -7.23 0.39 -6.21
C ASP A 71 -8.07 0.91 -5.04
N TRP A 72 -9.27 0.34 -4.81
CA TRP A 72 -10.11 0.69 -3.67
C TRP A 72 -9.40 0.40 -2.32
N TYR A 73 -8.59 -0.67 -2.26
CA TYR A 73 -7.81 -0.98 -1.06
C TYR A 73 -6.73 0.07 -0.84
N LEU A 74 -5.97 0.41 -1.89
CA LEU A 74 -4.92 1.44 -1.81
C LEU A 74 -5.50 2.79 -1.38
N ALA A 75 -6.63 3.20 -1.99
CA ALA A 75 -7.32 4.44 -1.64
C ALA A 75 -7.76 4.45 -0.17
N ASN A 76 -8.36 3.35 0.30
CA ASN A 76 -8.76 3.22 1.70
C ASN A 76 -7.56 3.26 2.65
N GLN A 77 -6.43 2.64 2.29
CA GLN A 77 -5.22 2.71 3.12
C GLN A 77 -4.66 4.13 3.20
N LEU A 78 -4.59 4.87 2.10
CA LEU A 78 -4.16 6.28 2.13
C LEU A 78 -5.11 7.14 2.98
N LYS A 79 -6.42 6.93 2.89
CA LYS A 79 -7.41 7.61 3.75
C LYS A 79 -7.21 7.26 5.23
N ASN A 80 -6.95 5.99 5.54
CA ASN A 80 -6.69 5.53 6.91
C ASN A 80 -5.40 6.14 7.47
N PHE A 81 -4.34 6.24 6.67
CA PHE A 81 -3.11 6.93 7.06
C PHE A 81 -3.32 8.43 7.23
N ARG A 82 -4.04 9.08 6.33
CA ARG A 82 -4.38 10.51 6.42
C ARG A 82 -5.14 10.85 7.69
N SER A 83 -6.11 10.01 8.05
CA SER A 83 -6.96 10.21 9.24
C SER A 83 -6.34 9.72 10.56
N GLY A 84 -5.17 9.06 10.51
CA GLY A 84 -4.52 8.52 11.70
C GLY A 84 -5.12 7.20 12.22
N ILE A 85 -6.09 6.61 11.52
CA ILE A 85 -6.62 5.26 11.84
C ILE A 85 -5.50 4.22 11.71
N ARG A 86 -4.61 4.41 10.72
CA ARG A 86 -3.41 3.62 10.52
C ARG A 86 -2.17 4.51 10.69
N GLY A 87 -1.10 3.95 11.27
CA GLY A 87 0.12 4.71 11.51
C GLY A 87 0.05 5.72 12.65
N GLY A 88 -0.97 5.60 13.54
CA GLY A 88 -1.13 6.45 14.72
C GLY A 88 -0.49 5.89 15.99
N HIS A 89 -0.07 4.62 16.00
CA HIS A 89 0.51 4.01 17.19
C HIS A 89 2.00 4.38 17.34
N PRO A 90 2.46 4.80 18.54
CA PRO A 90 3.85 5.26 18.76
C PRO A 90 4.94 4.20 18.44
N GLN A 91 4.59 2.92 18.50
CA GLN A 91 5.51 1.82 18.17
C GLN A 91 5.46 1.41 16.68
N ASP A 92 4.54 1.98 15.89
CA ASP A 92 4.43 1.71 14.45
C ASP A 92 5.27 2.73 13.67
N PHE A 93 6.59 2.57 13.75
CA PHE A 93 7.54 3.50 13.11
C PHE A 93 7.28 3.67 11.60
N TYR A 94 7.08 2.57 10.88
CA TYR A 94 6.83 2.63 9.43
C TYR A 94 5.44 3.17 9.10
N GLY A 95 4.43 2.80 9.89
CA GLY A 95 3.10 3.35 9.73
C GLY A 95 3.05 4.85 10.02
N MET A 96 3.84 5.35 10.98
CA MET A 96 3.95 6.81 11.24
C MET A 96 4.53 7.56 10.05
N GLN A 97 5.53 7.00 9.35
CA GLN A 97 6.08 7.59 8.12
C GLN A 97 4.98 7.69 7.05
N MET A 98 4.23 6.61 6.83
CA MET A 98 3.09 6.62 5.90
C MET A 98 1.97 7.54 6.36
N GLY A 99 1.73 7.67 7.66
CA GLY A 99 0.79 8.64 8.24
C GLY A 99 1.19 10.08 7.90
N PHE A 100 2.47 10.40 7.97
CA PHE A 100 2.98 11.71 7.53
C PHE A 100 2.72 11.92 6.03
N MET A 101 3.06 10.93 5.19
CA MET A 101 2.84 11.01 3.74
C MET A 101 1.36 11.07 3.37
N GLY A 102 0.50 10.28 4.03
CA GLY A 102 -0.94 10.31 3.80
C GLY A 102 -1.57 11.67 4.08
N ARG A 103 -1.08 12.38 5.11
CA ARG A 103 -1.56 13.74 5.43
C ARG A 103 -1.18 14.80 4.38
N GLN A 104 -0.22 14.53 3.50
CA GLN A 104 0.08 15.42 2.36
C GLN A 104 -1.03 15.36 1.30
N MET A 105 -1.79 14.27 1.24
CA MET A 105 -2.96 14.12 0.36
C MET A 105 -4.16 14.80 1.01
N GLN A 106 -4.38 16.08 0.72
CA GLN A 106 -5.39 16.91 1.41
C GLN A 106 -6.82 16.59 0.98
N THR A 107 -7.02 16.11 -0.25
CA THR A 107 -8.34 15.82 -0.81
C THR A 107 -8.45 14.37 -1.28
N ASP A 108 -9.67 13.85 -1.36
CA ASP A 108 -9.93 12.53 -1.95
C ASP A 108 -9.62 12.51 -3.44
N GLU A 109 -9.74 13.65 -4.12
CA GLU A 109 -9.36 13.77 -5.53
C GLU A 109 -7.85 13.51 -5.73
N GLN A 110 -6.99 14.07 -4.86
CA GLN A 110 -5.55 13.80 -4.91
C GLN A 110 -5.23 12.32 -4.65
N ILE A 111 -5.96 11.68 -3.74
CA ILE A 111 -5.83 10.23 -3.51
C ILE A 111 -6.23 9.47 -4.77
N ASN A 112 -7.38 9.79 -5.37
CA ASN A 112 -7.84 9.12 -6.58
C ASN A 112 -6.86 9.31 -7.75
N ASP A 113 -6.29 10.50 -7.91
CA ASP A 113 -5.30 10.78 -8.95
C ASP A 113 -4.04 9.91 -8.78
N VAL A 114 -3.49 9.84 -7.57
CA VAL A 114 -2.29 9.04 -7.32
C VAL A 114 -2.57 7.55 -7.50
N ILE A 115 -3.76 7.07 -7.11
CA ILE A 115 -4.16 5.68 -7.32
C ILE A 115 -4.35 5.39 -8.81
N ALA A 116 -4.98 6.29 -9.56
CA ALA A 116 -5.12 6.14 -11.01
C ALA A 116 -3.75 6.02 -11.71
N TYR A 117 -2.74 6.77 -11.25
CA TYR A 117 -1.38 6.62 -11.77
C TYR A 117 -0.76 5.27 -11.36
N ILE A 118 -0.86 4.85 -10.10
CA ILE A 118 -0.34 3.55 -9.64
C ILE A 118 -0.93 2.39 -10.45
N ASN A 119 -2.20 2.48 -10.87
CA ASN A 119 -2.84 1.49 -11.72
C ASN A 119 -2.21 1.38 -13.12
N THR A 120 -1.36 2.32 -13.52
CA THR A 120 -0.64 2.28 -14.80
C THR A 120 0.75 1.65 -14.70
N LEU A 121 1.22 1.40 -13.45
CA LEU A 121 2.52 0.79 -13.13
C LEU A 121 2.37 -0.72 -12.97
#